data_4933e4cb87a03b586d4585dd7c730495
#
_entry.id   4933e4cb87a03b586d4585dd7c730495
#
_cell.length_a   1.000
_cell.length_b   1.000
_cell.length_c   1.000
_cell.angle_alpha   90.00
_cell.angle_beta   90.00
_cell.angle_gamma   90.00
#
_symmetry.space_group_name_H-M   'P 1'
#
loop_
_entity.id
_entity.type
_entity.pdbx_description
1 polymer ?
#
loop_
_entity_poly.entity_id
_entity_poly.type
_entity_poly.pdbx_seq_one_letter_code
_entity_poly.pdbx_strand_id
1 'polypeptide(L)'
;MKNLIAVAESTIDLTNPVEVKAELSKFGEWVEGLIPRVLDFIIEVALAFVFIVIGMKLIGWVRKILRKSLEKNHADTGLVQFLDSLVKYGLYILLALTILQRFGVQTTSIVAAIGSVGVAIGLALQGSLSNFAGGVIILLIKPFKVGDYVIQGSLEGTVSEIQLFYTTLTTPDNRKIIIPNGQLADNSLINATASDTRRLDIKVGISYNSDVKLAKDLLLKLGENDSDTLKEEGKAPMAAVDELADSSVNMLLRVWTPTDKYWDVKFRLTEAVKFAFDEAGIEIPFNQLDVHLINS
;
A
#
# COMPACT_ATOMS: atom_id res chain seq x y z
N MET A 1 -43.37 -5.00 -40.87
CA MET A 1 -44.73 -5.58 -40.59
C MET A 1 -45.87 -4.71 -41.13
N LYS A 2 -45.86 -3.37 -40.98
CA LYS A 2 -46.91 -2.49 -41.53
C LYS A 2 -47.04 -2.55 -43.06
N ASN A 3 -45.98 -2.75 -43.83
CA ASN A 3 -46.03 -2.85 -45.29
C ASN A 3 -46.51 -4.20 -45.81
N LEU A 4 -46.42 -5.25 -45.02
CA LEU A 4 -46.98 -6.58 -45.39
C LEU A 4 -48.52 -6.61 -45.27
N ILE A 5 -49.08 -5.82 -44.35
CA ILE A 5 -50.53 -5.74 -44.15
C ILE A 5 -51.15 -4.87 -45.25
N ALA A 6 -50.43 -3.81 -45.74
CA ALA A 6 -50.91 -2.96 -46.81
C ALA A 6 -50.99 -3.67 -48.20
N VAL A 7 -50.16 -4.71 -48.42
CA VAL A 7 -50.20 -5.49 -49.67
C VAL A 7 -51.33 -6.52 -49.65
N ALA A 8 -51.84 -6.92 -48.47
CA ALA A 8 -52.93 -7.90 -48.33
C ALA A 8 -54.34 -7.27 -48.48
N GLU A 9 -54.46 -5.96 -48.44
CA GLU A 9 -55.75 -5.25 -48.55
C GLU A 9 -56.07 -4.68 -49.95
N SER A 10 -55.08 -4.69 -50.89
CA SER A 10 -55.37 -4.36 -52.29
C SER A 10 -56.02 -5.58 -52.95
N THR A 11 -57.33 -5.51 -53.24
CA THR A 11 -58.01 -6.45 -54.12
C THR A 11 -57.41 -6.33 -55.51
N ILE A 12 -56.35 -7.14 -55.80
CA ILE A 12 -55.71 -7.20 -57.11
C ILE A 12 -56.75 -7.71 -58.08
N ASP A 13 -57.09 -6.92 -59.12
CA ASP A 13 -57.92 -7.40 -60.20
C ASP A 13 -57.09 -8.35 -61.10
N LEU A 14 -57.21 -9.64 -60.80
CA LEU A 14 -56.52 -10.73 -61.51
C LEU A 14 -56.91 -10.82 -62.98
N THR A 15 -57.90 -10.05 -63.42
CA THR A 15 -58.32 -10.04 -64.84
C THR A 15 -57.60 -8.97 -65.68
N ASN A 16 -56.87 -8.03 -64.99
CA ASN A 16 -56.12 -6.96 -65.67
C ASN A 16 -54.64 -7.35 -65.75
N PRO A 17 -54.09 -7.75 -66.95
CA PRO A 17 -52.73 -8.22 -67.11
C PRO A 17 -51.68 -7.14 -66.83
N VAL A 18 -52.06 -5.85 -66.87
CA VAL A 18 -51.12 -4.73 -66.58
C VAL A 18 -50.91 -4.59 -65.09
N GLU A 19 -51.97 -4.70 -64.27
CA GLU A 19 -51.86 -4.62 -62.82
C GLU A 19 -51.11 -5.82 -62.23
N VAL A 20 -51.41 -7.05 -62.75
CA VAL A 20 -50.72 -8.28 -62.33
C VAL A 20 -49.20 -8.16 -62.66
N LYS A 21 -48.83 -7.63 -63.82
CA LYS A 21 -47.40 -7.44 -64.18
C LYS A 21 -46.70 -6.37 -63.32
N ALA A 22 -47.38 -5.30 -62.94
CA ALA A 22 -46.86 -4.27 -62.06
C ALA A 22 -46.65 -4.80 -60.62
N GLU A 23 -47.59 -5.60 -60.10
CA GLU A 23 -47.45 -6.21 -58.74
C GLU A 23 -46.38 -7.31 -58.75
N LEU A 24 -46.24 -8.10 -59.80
CA LEU A 24 -45.15 -9.06 -59.93
C LEU A 24 -43.76 -8.38 -60.00
N SER A 25 -43.67 -7.19 -60.67
CA SER A 25 -42.42 -6.45 -60.68
C SER A 25 -42.04 -5.87 -59.32
N LYS A 26 -43.01 -5.31 -58.54
CA LYS A 26 -42.81 -4.83 -57.18
C LYS A 26 -42.41 -5.98 -56.25
N PHE A 27 -43.03 -7.15 -56.40
CA PHE A 27 -42.63 -8.34 -55.63
C PHE A 27 -41.24 -8.80 -55.99
N GLY A 28 -40.86 -8.74 -57.27
CA GLY A 28 -39.50 -9.04 -57.73
C GLY A 28 -38.47 -8.08 -57.11
N GLU A 29 -38.72 -6.77 -57.19
CA GLU A 29 -37.86 -5.71 -56.57
C GLU A 29 -37.75 -5.89 -55.06
N TRP A 30 -38.86 -6.25 -54.36
CA TRP A 30 -38.83 -6.54 -52.94
C TRP A 30 -38.01 -7.76 -52.60
N VAL A 31 -38.12 -8.85 -53.34
CA VAL A 31 -37.28 -10.07 -53.17
C VAL A 31 -35.84 -9.78 -53.48
N GLU A 32 -35.53 -9.05 -54.57
CA GLU A 32 -34.14 -8.64 -54.89
C GLU A 32 -33.52 -7.75 -53.79
N GLY A 33 -34.32 -6.89 -53.17
CA GLY A 33 -33.90 -6.07 -52.03
C GLY A 33 -33.74 -6.83 -50.71
N LEU A 34 -34.37 -8.02 -50.56
CA LEU A 34 -34.21 -8.88 -49.38
C LEU A 34 -32.92 -9.71 -49.40
N ILE A 35 -32.50 -10.15 -50.58
CA ILE A 35 -31.32 -11.00 -50.72
C ILE A 35 -30.05 -10.40 -50.13
N PRO A 36 -29.66 -9.13 -50.42
CA PRO A 36 -28.49 -8.52 -49.80
C PRO A 36 -28.62 -8.38 -48.30
N ARG A 37 -29.80 -8.03 -47.78
CA ARG A 37 -30.03 -7.90 -46.32
C ARG A 37 -29.86 -9.21 -45.59
N VAL A 38 -30.37 -10.29 -46.17
CA VAL A 38 -30.26 -11.68 -45.62
C VAL A 38 -28.79 -12.11 -45.67
N LEU A 39 -28.07 -11.83 -46.77
CA LEU A 39 -26.64 -12.15 -46.90
C LEU A 39 -25.82 -11.35 -45.87
N ASP A 40 -26.08 -10.07 -45.72
CA ASP A 40 -25.38 -9.23 -44.71
C ASP A 40 -25.63 -9.79 -43.29
N PHE A 41 -26.86 -10.14 -42.96
CA PHE A 41 -27.18 -10.73 -41.67
C PHE A 41 -26.48 -12.10 -41.44
N ILE A 42 -26.43 -12.96 -42.47
CA ILE A 42 -25.70 -14.23 -42.38
C ILE A 42 -24.22 -14.00 -42.15
N ILE A 43 -23.60 -13.00 -42.84
CA ILE A 43 -22.19 -12.64 -42.66
C ILE A 43 -21.96 -12.11 -41.25
N GLU A 44 -22.83 -11.24 -40.74
CA GLU A 44 -22.72 -10.73 -39.36
C GLU A 44 -22.82 -11.83 -38.32
N VAL A 45 -23.75 -12.76 -38.47
CA VAL A 45 -23.88 -13.93 -37.59
C VAL A 45 -22.66 -14.84 -37.67
N ALA A 46 -22.13 -15.09 -38.87
CA ALA A 46 -20.90 -15.88 -39.06
C ALA A 46 -19.70 -15.23 -38.39
N LEU A 47 -19.54 -13.91 -38.56
CA LEU A 47 -18.48 -13.15 -37.91
C LEU A 47 -18.63 -13.16 -36.37
N ALA A 48 -19.85 -12.98 -35.86
CA ALA A 48 -20.12 -13.06 -34.43
C ALA A 48 -19.76 -14.43 -33.86
N PHE A 49 -20.08 -15.49 -34.58
CA PHE A 49 -19.72 -16.85 -34.19
C PHE A 49 -18.19 -17.05 -34.14
N VAL A 50 -17.46 -16.53 -35.11
CA VAL A 50 -15.99 -16.55 -35.13
C VAL A 50 -15.44 -15.78 -33.92
N PHE A 51 -15.97 -14.59 -33.64
CA PHE A 51 -15.58 -13.79 -32.45
C PHE A 51 -15.87 -14.53 -31.15
N ILE A 52 -16.99 -15.23 -31.02
CA ILE A 52 -17.32 -16.05 -29.84
C ILE A 52 -16.28 -17.17 -29.67
N VAL A 53 -15.98 -17.91 -30.73
CA VAL A 53 -15.05 -19.05 -30.67
C VAL A 53 -13.64 -18.58 -30.30
N ILE A 54 -13.16 -17.52 -30.95
CA ILE A 54 -11.84 -16.92 -30.66
C ILE A 54 -11.84 -16.37 -29.23
N GLY A 55 -12.86 -15.60 -28.84
CA GLY A 55 -13.00 -15.03 -27.50
C GLY A 55 -12.99 -16.08 -26.39
N MET A 56 -13.77 -17.14 -26.54
CA MET A 56 -13.79 -18.26 -25.58
C MET A 56 -12.44 -18.97 -25.46
N LYS A 57 -11.73 -19.18 -26.57
CA LYS A 57 -10.36 -19.74 -26.57
C LYS A 57 -9.39 -18.82 -25.84
N LEU A 58 -9.45 -17.52 -26.12
CA LEU A 58 -8.59 -16.51 -25.49
C LEU A 58 -8.87 -16.45 -23.97
N ILE A 59 -10.12 -16.42 -23.57
CA ILE A 59 -10.53 -16.46 -22.15
C ILE A 59 -9.99 -17.73 -21.48
N GLY A 60 -10.14 -18.90 -22.13
CA GLY A 60 -9.62 -20.17 -21.63
C GLY A 60 -8.08 -20.13 -21.47
N TRP A 61 -7.38 -19.55 -22.41
CA TRP A 61 -5.92 -19.39 -22.38
C TRP A 61 -5.47 -18.47 -21.22
N VAL A 62 -6.10 -17.28 -21.06
CA VAL A 62 -5.81 -16.35 -19.97
C VAL A 62 -6.04 -17.03 -18.60
N ARG A 63 -7.17 -17.72 -18.43
CA ARG A 63 -7.49 -18.44 -17.19
C ARG A 63 -6.48 -19.56 -16.90
N LYS A 64 -6.03 -20.29 -17.92
CA LYS A 64 -5.02 -21.35 -17.77
C LYS A 64 -3.69 -20.78 -17.28
N ILE A 65 -3.26 -19.64 -17.84
CA ILE A 65 -2.04 -18.94 -17.38
C ILE A 65 -2.18 -18.48 -15.94
N LEU A 66 -3.32 -17.83 -15.59
CA LEU A 66 -3.61 -17.36 -14.25
C LEU A 66 -3.54 -18.50 -13.22
N ARG A 67 -4.28 -19.58 -13.44
CA ARG A 67 -4.27 -20.74 -12.56
C ARG A 67 -2.88 -21.33 -12.40
N LYS A 68 -2.18 -21.58 -13.50
CA LYS A 68 -0.83 -22.16 -13.46
C LYS A 68 0.15 -21.28 -12.71
N SER A 69 0.05 -19.96 -12.83
CA SER A 69 0.91 -19.02 -12.10
C SER A 69 0.62 -19.02 -10.60
N LEU A 70 -0.64 -19.03 -10.21
CA LEU A 70 -1.06 -19.03 -8.81
C LEU A 70 -0.75 -20.38 -8.11
N GLU A 71 -1.04 -21.49 -8.77
CA GLU A 71 -0.75 -22.83 -8.25
C GLU A 71 0.76 -23.06 -8.06
N LYS A 72 1.59 -22.57 -8.99
CA LYS A 72 3.05 -22.65 -8.88
C LYS A 72 3.59 -21.91 -7.65
N ASN A 73 2.93 -20.83 -7.24
CA ASN A 73 3.30 -20.04 -6.07
C ASN A 73 2.60 -20.48 -4.77
N HIS A 74 2.05 -21.71 -4.73
CA HIS A 74 1.37 -22.27 -3.57
C HIS A 74 0.23 -21.39 -3.01
N ALA A 75 -0.48 -20.66 -3.90
CA ALA A 75 -1.61 -19.85 -3.49
C ALA A 75 -2.75 -20.74 -2.96
N ASP A 76 -3.49 -20.21 -1.96
CA ASP A 76 -4.65 -20.90 -1.41
C ASP A 76 -5.68 -21.26 -2.49
N THR A 77 -6.26 -22.46 -2.40
CA THR A 77 -7.20 -22.99 -3.38
C THR A 77 -8.44 -22.08 -3.54
N GLY A 78 -8.93 -21.50 -2.43
CA GLY A 78 -10.06 -20.57 -2.45
C GLY A 78 -9.73 -19.27 -3.19
N LEU A 79 -8.52 -18.73 -2.99
CA LEU A 79 -8.04 -17.54 -3.70
C LEU A 79 -7.92 -17.80 -5.21
N VAL A 80 -7.38 -18.96 -5.60
CA VAL A 80 -7.26 -19.35 -7.01
C VAL A 80 -8.65 -19.45 -7.67
N GLN A 81 -9.62 -20.08 -7.02
CA GLN A 81 -10.99 -20.22 -7.51
C GLN A 81 -11.70 -18.85 -7.61
N PHE A 82 -11.52 -17.98 -6.62
CA PHE A 82 -12.09 -16.63 -6.61
C PHE A 82 -11.57 -15.80 -7.78
N LEU A 83 -10.23 -15.72 -7.94
CA LEU A 83 -9.59 -14.94 -9.01
C LEU A 83 -9.93 -15.50 -10.40
N ASP A 84 -9.96 -16.83 -10.56
CA ASP A 84 -10.39 -17.47 -11.81
C ASP A 84 -11.82 -17.10 -12.17
N SER A 85 -12.73 -17.11 -11.18
CA SER A 85 -14.14 -16.75 -11.38
C SER A 85 -14.29 -15.27 -11.73
N LEU A 86 -13.59 -14.38 -11.05
CA LEU A 86 -13.59 -12.94 -11.30
C LEU A 86 -13.16 -12.62 -12.74
N VAL A 87 -12.01 -13.18 -13.15
CA VAL A 87 -11.47 -13.01 -14.51
C VAL A 87 -12.39 -13.63 -15.55
N LYS A 88 -12.92 -14.83 -15.29
CA LYS A 88 -13.86 -15.54 -16.17
C LYS A 88 -15.10 -14.68 -16.47
N TYR A 89 -15.80 -14.26 -15.43
CA TYR A 89 -17.04 -13.48 -15.60
C TYR A 89 -16.78 -12.08 -16.15
N GLY A 90 -15.73 -11.41 -15.74
CA GLY A 90 -15.31 -10.12 -16.30
C GLY A 90 -15.07 -10.20 -17.81
N LEU A 91 -14.30 -11.18 -18.27
CA LEU A 91 -14.01 -11.38 -19.69
C LEU A 91 -15.24 -11.83 -20.49
N TYR A 92 -16.14 -12.63 -19.91
CA TYR A 92 -17.40 -12.99 -20.56
C TYR A 92 -18.32 -11.79 -20.74
N ILE A 93 -18.39 -10.87 -19.77
CA ILE A 93 -19.17 -9.64 -19.89
C ILE A 93 -18.61 -8.78 -21.04
N LEU A 94 -17.28 -8.62 -21.13
CA LEU A 94 -16.62 -7.86 -22.21
C LEU A 94 -16.91 -8.51 -23.58
N LEU A 95 -16.81 -9.84 -23.68
CA LEU A 95 -17.11 -10.57 -24.91
C LEU A 95 -18.57 -10.37 -25.32
N ALA A 96 -19.50 -10.49 -24.36
CA ALA A 96 -20.94 -10.30 -24.62
C ALA A 96 -21.23 -8.87 -25.11
N LEU A 97 -20.65 -7.84 -24.48
CA LEU A 97 -20.79 -6.44 -24.92
C LEU A 97 -20.28 -6.23 -26.35
N THR A 98 -19.12 -6.81 -26.68
CA THR A 98 -18.54 -6.74 -28.02
C THR A 98 -19.45 -7.36 -29.09
N ILE A 99 -20.08 -8.48 -28.74
CA ILE A 99 -21.03 -9.15 -29.65
C ILE A 99 -22.32 -8.34 -29.81
N LEU A 100 -22.89 -7.81 -28.71
CA LEU A 100 -24.08 -7.00 -28.75
C LEU A 100 -23.91 -5.74 -29.63
N GLN A 101 -22.73 -5.09 -29.54
CA GLN A 101 -22.39 -3.95 -30.40
C GLN A 101 -22.40 -4.32 -31.89
N ARG A 102 -21.94 -5.54 -32.26
CA ARG A 102 -21.96 -6.02 -33.66
C ARG A 102 -23.39 -6.13 -34.20
N PHE A 103 -24.33 -6.48 -33.36
CA PHE A 103 -25.75 -6.56 -33.73
C PHE A 103 -26.49 -5.22 -33.62
N GLY A 104 -25.76 -4.08 -33.52
CA GLY A 104 -26.35 -2.74 -33.47
C GLY A 104 -27.02 -2.41 -32.14
N VAL A 105 -26.83 -3.21 -31.09
CA VAL A 105 -27.37 -2.89 -29.75
C VAL A 105 -26.57 -1.77 -29.13
N GLN A 106 -27.26 -0.69 -28.70
CA GLN A 106 -26.64 0.40 -27.97
C GLN A 106 -26.22 -0.07 -26.58
N THR A 107 -24.91 -0.34 -26.40
CA THR A 107 -24.35 -0.84 -25.14
C THR A 107 -23.94 0.29 -24.18
N THR A 108 -24.07 1.55 -24.56
CA THR A 108 -23.62 2.72 -23.78
C THR A 108 -24.19 2.72 -22.36
N SER A 109 -25.48 2.48 -22.21
CA SER A 109 -26.13 2.43 -20.87
C SER A 109 -25.63 1.27 -20.03
N ILE A 110 -25.36 0.13 -20.64
CA ILE A 110 -24.84 -1.07 -19.97
C ILE A 110 -23.41 -0.80 -19.49
N VAL A 111 -22.57 -0.21 -20.37
CA VAL A 111 -21.18 0.17 -20.04
C VAL A 111 -21.18 1.20 -18.91
N ALA A 112 -22.07 2.21 -18.98
CA ALA A 112 -22.21 3.21 -17.91
C ALA A 112 -22.61 2.58 -16.56
N ALA A 113 -23.55 1.64 -16.57
CA ALA A 113 -23.97 0.91 -15.36
C ALA A 113 -22.83 0.06 -14.79
N ILE A 114 -22.12 -0.69 -15.64
CA ILE A 114 -20.93 -1.49 -15.22
C ILE A 114 -19.83 -0.57 -14.69
N GLY A 115 -19.59 0.58 -15.33
CA GLY A 115 -18.64 1.58 -14.88
C GLY A 115 -18.98 2.10 -13.47
N SER A 116 -20.25 2.41 -13.22
CA SER A 116 -20.72 2.85 -11.90
C SER A 116 -20.52 1.78 -10.82
N VAL A 117 -20.83 0.52 -11.13
CA VAL A 117 -20.56 -0.63 -10.24
C VAL A 117 -19.05 -0.79 -10.02
N GLY A 118 -18.23 -0.64 -11.08
CA GLY A 118 -16.78 -0.70 -11.00
C GLY A 118 -16.19 0.36 -10.06
N VAL A 119 -16.71 1.59 -10.11
CA VAL A 119 -16.31 2.67 -9.19
C VAL A 119 -16.71 2.31 -7.75
N ALA A 120 -17.93 1.81 -7.52
CA ALA A 120 -18.37 1.41 -6.19
C ALA A 120 -17.49 0.29 -5.60
N ILE A 121 -17.14 -0.73 -6.40
CA ILE A 121 -16.23 -1.80 -5.99
C ILE A 121 -14.82 -1.24 -5.74
N GLY A 122 -14.32 -0.35 -6.60
CA GLY A 122 -13.01 0.30 -6.43
C GLY A 122 -12.92 1.06 -5.11
N LEU A 123 -13.95 1.84 -4.75
CA LEU A 123 -14.03 2.54 -3.47
C LEU A 123 -14.09 1.57 -2.29
N ALA A 124 -14.86 0.48 -2.39
CA ALA A 124 -14.95 -0.55 -1.36
C ALA A 124 -13.61 -1.27 -1.12
N LEU A 125 -12.79 -1.43 -2.16
CA LEU A 125 -11.48 -2.11 -2.11
C LEU A 125 -10.31 -1.13 -1.95
N GLN A 126 -10.55 0.18 -1.84
CA GLN A 126 -9.52 1.22 -1.81
C GLN A 126 -8.44 0.95 -0.76
N GLY A 127 -8.83 0.56 0.47
CA GLY A 127 -7.87 0.26 1.55
C GLY A 127 -6.97 -0.94 1.23
N SER A 128 -7.54 -2.01 0.66
CA SER A 128 -6.75 -3.18 0.26
C SER A 128 -5.79 -2.85 -0.88
N LEU A 129 -6.23 -2.06 -1.86
CA LEU A 129 -5.39 -1.63 -2.98
C LEU A 129 -4.26 -0.71 -2.53
N SER A 130 -4.52 0.21 -1.57
CA SER A 130 -3.49 1.06 -0.94
C SER A 130 -2.44 0.20 -0.24
N ASN A 131 -2.86 -0.80 0.54
CA ASN A 131 -1.92 -1.71 1.22
C ASN A 131 -1.08 -2.53 0.25
N PHE A 132 -1.68 -3.01 -0.83
CA PHE A 132 -0.96 -3.70 -1.91
C PHE A 132 0.08 -2.78 -2.54
N ALA A 133 -0.31 -1.56 -2.95
CA ALA A 133 0.59 -0.57 -3.54
C ALA A 133 1.73 -0.20 -2.57
N GLY A 134 1.41 0.03 -1.28
CA GLY A 134 2.39 0.27 -0.22
C GLY A 134 3.39 -0.87 -0.09
N GLY A 135 2.92 -2.12 -0.10
CA GLY A 135 3.80 -3.30 -0.06
C GLY A 135 4.75 -3.37 -1.25
N VAL A 136 4.25 -3.11 -2.46
CA VAL A 136 5.09 -3.05 -3.67
C VAL A 136 6.13 -1.94 -3.57
N ILE A 137 5.74 -0.74 -3.10
CA ILE A 137 6.66 0.39 -2.91
C ILE A 137 7.75 0.04 -1.90
N ILE A 138 7.39 -0.54 -0.74
CA ILE A 138 8.35 -0.95 0.30
C ILE A 138 9.34 -1.98 -0.25
N LEU A 139 8.87 -2.97 -1.01
CA LEU A 139 9.73 -4.02 -1.58
C LEU A 139 10.66 -3.52 -2.70
N LEU A 140 10.24 -2.50 -3.47
CA LEU A 140 11.02 -1.91 -4.57
C LEU A 140 12.02 -0.87 -4.06
N ILE A 141 11.55 0.13 -3.29
CA ILE A 141 12.34 1.27 -2.82
C ILE A 141 13.18 0.90 -1.59
N LYS A 142 12.68 -0.06 -0.77
CA LYS A 142 13.33 -0.57 0.44
C LYS A 142 13.73 0.53 1.42
N PRO A 143 12.80 1.40 1.86
CA PRO A 143 13.09 2.41 2.89
C PRO A 143 13.54 1.76 4.21
N PHE A 144 13.16 0.52 4.43
CA PHE A 144 13.63 -0.38 5.48
C PHE A 144 13.65 -1.82 4.95
N LYS A 145 14.35 -2.71 5.65
CA LYS A 145 14.51 -4.13 5.30
C LYS A 145 14.13 -5.01 6.48
N VAL A 146 13.95 -6.31 6.24
CA VAL A 146 13.84 -7.30 7.31
C VAL A 146 15.12 -7.27 8.15
N GLY A 147 14.98 -7.17 9.46
CA GLY A 147 16.04 -6.97 10.42
C GLY A 147 16.23 -5.53 10.90
N ASP A 148 15.71 -4.53 10.20
CA ASP A 148 15.78 -3.14 10.64
C ASP A 148 14.85 -2.87 11.84
N TYR A 149 15.30 -2.03 12.77
CA TYR A 149 14.46 -1.49 13.84
C TYR A 149 13.80 -0.20 13.40
N VAL A 150 12.48 -0.20 13.37
CA VAL A 150 11.68 0.92 12.87
C VAL A 150 10.72 1.44 13.93
N ILE A 151 10.45 2.75 13.85
CA ILE A 151 9.55 3.46 14.77
C ILE A 151 8.55 4.27 13.92
N GLN A 152 7.26 4.03 14.14
CA GLN A 152 6.18 4.79 13.52
C GLN A 152 5.14 5.20 14.57
N GLY A 153 5.14 6.48 14.95
CA GLY A 153 4.33 6.97 16.05
C GLY A 153 4.67 6.27 17.37
N SER A 154 3.72 5.57 17.95
CA SER A 154 3.91 4.78 19.18
C SER A 154 4.27 3.30 18.92
N LEU A 155 4.33 2.89 17.66
CA LEU A 155 4.65 1.52 17.27
C LEU A 155 6.13 1.43 16.94
N GLU A 156 6.83 0.48 17.59
CA GLU A 156 8.25 0.25 17.31
C GLU A 156 8.60 -1.24 17.41
N GLY A 157 9.60 -1.65 16.67
CA GLY A 157 10.09 -3.02 16.68
C GLY A 157 11.01 -3.34 15.51
N THR A 158 11.59 -4.53 15.56
CA THR A 158 12.39 -5.09 14.47
C THR A 158 11.47 -5.67 13.39
N VAL A 159 11.69 -5.30 12.14
CA VAL A 159 10.97 -5.85 10.98
C VAL A 159 11.28 -7.34 10.87
N SER A 160 10.30 -8.19 11.15
CA SER A 160 10.45 -9.64 11.05
C SER A 160 10.04 -10.19 9.68
N GLU A 161 9.06 -9.56 9.03
CA GLU A 161 8.54 -10.01 7.73
C GLU A 161 7.87 -8.86 6.99
N ILE A 162 8.06 -8.81 5.67
CA ILE A 162 7.36 -7.88 4.76
C ILE A 162 6.55 -8.73 3.79
N GLN A 163 5.23 -8.72 3.96
CA GLN A 163 4.27 -9.39 3.08
C GLN A 163 3.65 -8.40 2.09
N LEU A 164 2.78 -8.88 1.20
CA LEU A 164 2.19 -8.06 0.15
C LEU A 164 1.27 -6.95 0.67
N PHE A 165 0.52 -7.21 1.76
CA PHE A 165 -0.44 -6.27 2.34
C PHE A 165 -0.02 -5.73 3.72
N TYR A 166 0.81 -6.46 4.43
CA TYR A 166 1.18 -6.19 5.81
C TYR A 166 2.67 -6.38 6.02
N THR A 167 3.23 -5.59 6.93
CA THR A 167 4.57 -5.77 7.49
C THR A 167 4.42 -6.15 8.96
N THR A 168 5.17 -7.15 9.41
CA THR A 168 5.19 -7.61 10.80
C THR A 168 6.44 -7.11 11.49
N LEU A 169 6.28 -6.44 12.64
CA LEU A 169 7.35 -6.07 13.53
C LEU A 169 7.35 -7.00 14.75
N THR A 170 8.53 -7.24 15.31
CA THR A 170 8.69 -7.90 16.63
C THR A 170 9.21 -6.88 17.62
N THR A 171 8.46 -6.64 18.69
CA THR A 171 8.85 -5.72 19.76
C THR A 171 10.00 -6.31 20.61
N PRO A 172 10.73 -5.49 21.39
CA PRO A 172 11.78 -6.00 22.28
C PRO A 172 11.31 -7.02 23.31
N ASP A 173 10.03 -6.96 23.72
CA ASP A 173 9.36 -7.92 24.61
C ASP A 173 8.70 -9.09 23.84
N ASN A 174 9.12 -9.32 22.57
CA ASN A 174 8.75 -10.45 21.72
C ASN A 174 7.27 -10.53 21.33
N ARG A 175 6.54 -9.40 21.31
CA ARG A 175 5.19 -9.30 20.73
C ARG A 175 5.29 -9.00 19.24
N LYS A 176 4.25 -9.38 18.49
CA LYS A 176 4.15 -9.07 17.07
C LYS A 176 3.18 -7.91 16.84
N ILE A 177 3.61 -6.94 16.07
CA ILE A 177 2.80 -5.84 15.57
C ILE A 177 2.62 -6.06 14.07
N ILE A 178 1.38 -6.15 13.60
CA ILE A 178 1.05 -6.30 12.19
C ILE A 178 0.52 -4.96 11.70
N ILE A 179 1.25 -4.33 10.78
CA ILE A 179 0.94 -3.00 10.26
C ILE A 179 0.58 -3.10 8.78
N PRO A 180 -0.56 -2.52 8.35
CA PRO A 180 -0.90 -2.41 6.93
C PRO A 180 0.17 -1.62 6.15
N ASN A 181 0.62 -2.14 5.00
CA ASN A 181 1.72 -1.53 4.23
C ASN A 181 1.40 -0.12 3.74
N GLY A 182 0.13 0.17 3.41
CA GLY A 182 -0.28 1.53 3.05
C GLY A 182 0.02 2.52 4.16
N GLN A 183 -0.24 2.15 5.42
CA GLN A 183 0.07 3.00 6.57
C GLN A 183 1.58 3.26 6.71
N LEU A 184 2.43 2.26 6.46
CA LEU A 184 3.90 2.40 6.50
C LEU A 184 4.45 3.21 5.33
N ALA A 185 3.82 3.12 4.15
CA ALA A 185 4.25 3.83 2.96
C ALA A 185 3.82 5.31 2.95
N ASP A 186 2.63 5.60 3.51
CA ASP A 186 2.01 6.93 3.44
C ASP A 186 2.43 7.86 4.61
N ASN A 187 2.99 7.31 5.70
CA ASN A 187 3.37 8.08 6.88
C ASN A 187 4.88 8.12 7.08
N SER A 188 5.33 9.13 7.84
CA SER A 188 6.74 9.22 8.25
C SER A 188 7.12 8.06 9.16
N LEU A 189 8.31 7.52 8.96
CA LEU A 189 8.87 6.40 9.69
C LEU A 189 10.33 6.72 10.03
N ILE A 190 10.76 6.34 11.23
CA ILE A 190 12.16 6.41 11.64
C ILE A 190 12.75 5.01 11.50
N ASN A 191 13.76 4.85 10.64
CA ASN A 191 14.58 3.64 10.62
C ASN A 191 15.80 3.87 11.50
N ALA A 192 15.78 3.29 12.71
CA ALA A 192 16.82 3.50 13.71
C ALA A 192 18.11 2.73 13.43
N THR A 193 18.08 1.76 12.51
CA THR A 193 19.23 0.91 12.15
C THR A 193 19.72 1.12 10.72
N ALA A 194 19.17 2.10 9.99
CA ALA A 194 19.59 2.42 8.63
C ALA A 194 21.06 2.89 8.53
N SER A 195 21.58 3.49 9.60
CA SER A 195 22.97 3.94 9.69
C SER A 195 23.76 3.02 10.61
N ASP A 196 25.02 2.79 10.28
CA ASP A 196 25.92 1.93 11.06
C ASP A 196 26.26 2.52 12.43
N THR A 197 26.05 3.82 12.62
CA THR A 197 26.34 4.53 13.87
C THR A 197 25.16 5.37 14.33
N ARG A 198 24.97 5.47 15.66
CA ARG A 198 23.94 6.29 16.29
C ARG A 198 24.54 7.23 17.30
N ARG A 199 23.94 8.40 17.42
CA ARG A 199 24.22 9.36 18.49
C ARG A 199 23.40 9.00 19.72
N LEU A 200 24.05 8.94 20.86
CA LEU A 200 23.46 8.75 22.17
C LEU A 200 23.66 10.04 22.98
N ASP A 201 22.59 10.61 23.46
CA ASP A 201 22.55 11.77 24.33
C ASP A 201 22.11 11.30 25.73
N ILE A 202 22.99 11.38 26.73
CA ILE A 202 22.69 11.06 28.14
C ILE A 202 22.56 12.38 28.88
N LYS A 203 21.42 12.61 29.50
CA LYS A 203 21.12 13.80 30.29
C LYS A 203 21.11 13.44 31.78
N VAL A 204 21.75 14.24 32.58
CA VAL A 204 21.77 14.11 34.04
C VAL A 204 21.73 15.49 34.70
N GLY A 205 20.83 15.69 35.65
CA GLY A 205 20.75 16.94 36.43
C GLY A 205 21.73 16.93 37.61
N ILE A 206 22.44 18.04 37.83
CA ILE A 206 23.26 18.26 39.03
C ILE A 206 22.71 19.44 39.83
N SER A 207 23.00 19.50 41.12
CA SER A 207 22.63 20.62 41.97
C SER A 207 23.28 21.94 41.48
N TYR A 208 22.59 23.06 41.60
CA TYR A 208 23.14 24.40 41.32
C TYR A 208 24.38 24.72 42.16
N ASN A 209 24.57 24.04 43.30
CA ASN A 209 25.74 24.18 44.19
C ASN A 209 26.89 23.26 43.76
N SER A 210 26.71 22.35 42.81
CA SER A 210 27.77 21.46 42.33
C SER A 210 28.72 22.11 41.34
N ASP A 211 29.96 21.61 41.30
CA ASP A 211 30.96 22.10 40.33
C ASP A 211 30.67 21.60 38.93
N VAL A 212 30.07 22.46 38.11
CA VAL A 212 29.73 22.21 36.69
C VAL A 212 30.95 21.81 35.85
N LYS A 213 32.13 22.39 36.15
CA LYS A 213 33.35 22.10 35.41
C LYS A 213 33.84 20.71 35.70
N LEU A 214 33.86 20.31 36.98
CA LEU A 214 34.20 18.96 37.38
C LEU A 214 33.23 17.93 36.79
N ALA A 215 31.92 18.22 36.85
CA ALA A 215 30.87 17.33 36.22
C ALA A 215 31.13 17.15 34.74
N LYS A 216 31.43 18.23 34.01
CA LYS A 216 31.74 18.19 32.60
C LYS A 216 32.96 17.34 32.29
N ASP A 217 34.06 17.53 33.05
CA ASP A 217 35.31 16.80 32.85
C ASP A 217 35.11 15.28 33.11
N LEU A 218 34.31 14.91 34.13
CA LEU A 218 33.96 13.51 34.41
C LEU A 218 33.14 12.89 33.30
N LEU A 219 32.10 13.56 32.83
CA LEU A 219 31.28 13.09 31.71
C LEU A 219 32.11 12.86 30.47
N LEU A 220 33.01 13.82 30.15
CA LEU A 220 33.88 13.70 28.99
C LEU A 220 34.82 12.48 29.12
N LYS A 221 35.45 12.29 30.28
CA LYS A 221 36.33 11.14 30.55
C LYS A 221 35.55 9.80 30.43
N LEU A 222 34.30 9.71 30.91
CA LEU A 222 33.50 8.55 30.79
C LEU A 222 33.22 8.19 29.30
N GLY A 223 32.86 9.21 28.50
CA GLY A 223 32.68 9.02 27.07
C GLY A 223 33.95 8.63 26.32
N GLU A 224 35.08 9.22 26.68
CA GLU A 224 36.40 8.93 26.06
C GLU A 224 36.94 7.54 26.45
N ASN A 225 36.67 7.07 27.65
CA ASN A 225 37.18 5.78 28.15
C ASN A 225 36.30 4.58 27.78
N ASP A 226 35.08 4.83 27.32
CA ASP A 226 34.21 3.73 26.89
C ASP A 226 34.73 3.10 25.59
N SER A 227 34.74 1.77 25.55
CA SER A 227 35.33 0.98 24.45
C SER A 227 34.53 1.06 23.15
N ASP A 228 33.21 1.29 23.24
CA ASP A 228 32.28 1.26 22.10
C ASP A 228 31.89 2.68 21.64
N THR A 229 32.44 3.74 22.26
CA THR A 229 32.25 5.10 21.79
C THR A 229 33.25 5.47 20.70
N LEU A 230 32.74 6.11 19.66
CA LEU A 230 33.53 6.55 18.52
C LEU A 230 34.28 7.86 18.88
N LYS A 231 35.54 7.97 18.40
CA LYS A 231 36.45 9.12 18.70
C LYS A 231 36.89 9.81 17.41
N GLU A 232 36.28 9.48 16.28
CA GLU A 232 36.57 10.07 14.99
C GLU A 232 36.18 11.55 14.95
N GLU A 233 36.75 12.29 14.01
CA GLU A 233 36.41 13.70 13.79
C GLU A 233 34.89 13.84 13.52
N GLY A 234 34.24 14.75 14.25
CA GLY A 234 32.78 14.96 14.21
C GLY A 234 31.96 13.95 15.03
N LYS A 235 32.56 12.89 15.59
CA LYS A 235 31.90 11.89 16.45
C LYS A 235 32.51 11.75 17.83
N ALA A 236 33.55 12.57 18.15
CA ALA A 236 34.16 12.56 19.45
C ALA A 236 33.16 12.85 20.58
N PRO A 237 33.34 12.25 21.78
CA PRO A 237 32.51 12.56 22.95
C PRO A 237 32.49 14.07 23.25
N MET A 238 31.34 14.57 23.67
CA MET A 238 31.11 15.95 24.03
C MET A 238 30.32 16.03 25.33
N ALA A 239 30.75 16.86 26.24
CA ALA A 239 30.00 17.21 27.45
C ALA A 239 29.69 18.69 27.49
N ALA A 240 28.45 19.04 27.86
CA ALA A 240 27.97 20.43 27.91
C ALA A 240 26.87 20.58 28.96
N VAL A 241 26.56 21.82 29.33
CA VAL A 241 25.31 22.18 29.97
C VAL A 241 24.24 22.21 28.90
N ASP A 242 23.15 21.46 29.08
CA ASP A 242 22.01 21.38 28.16
C ASP A 242 20.95 22.43 28.51
N GLU A 243 20.66 22.55 29.81
CA GLU A 243 19.60 23.41 30.30
C GLU A 243 19.79 23.81 31.75
N LEU A 244 19.35 25.01 32.12
CA LEU A 244 19.21 25.47 33.52
C LEU A 244 17.74 25.24 33.89
N ALA A 245 17.44 24.10 34.52
CA ALA A 245 16.11 23.68 34.87
C ALA A 245 15.68 24.18 36.28
N ASP A 246 14.41 24.00 36.65
CA ASP A 246 13.83 24.54 37.89
C ASP A 246 14.57 24.10 39.17
N SER A 247 15.11 22.87 39.19
CA SER A 247 15.76 22.30 40.39
C SER A 247 17.17 21.73 40.11
N SER A 248 17.67 21.85 38.90
CA SER A 248 18.95 21.25 38.49
C SER A 248 19.58 21.99 37.32
N VAL A 249 20.91 21.88 37.21
CA VAL A 249 21.65 22.17 36.00
C VAL A 249 21.75 20.86 35.20
N ASN A 250 21.04 20.78 34.09
CA ASN A 250 21.02 19.57 33.25
C ASN A 250 22.30 19.53 32.41
N MET A 251 23.11 18.51 32.67
CA MET A 251 24.31 18.20 31.90
C MET A 251 23.99 17.21 30.80
N LEU A 252 24.68 17.34 29.66
CA LEU A 252 24.58 16.46 28.51
C LEU A 252 25.93 15.78 28.26
N LEU A 253 25.93 14.44 28.24
CA LEU A 253 26.98 13.65 27.61
C LEU A 253 26.52 13.17 26.27
N ARG A 254 27.17 13.57 25.21
CA ARG A 254 26.90 13.13 23.83
C ARG A 254 28.01 12.23 23.34
N VAL A 255 27.67 11.05 22.92
CA VAL A 255 28.60 10.10 22.32
C VAL A 255 27.99 9.49 21.04
N TRP A 256 28.86 9.00 20.17
CA TRP A 256 28.48 8.20 19.03
C TRP A 256 28.93 6.75 19.25
N THR A 257 28.09 5.81 18.84
CA THR A 257 28.34 4.38 19.03
C THR A 257 27.89 3.59 17.80
N PRO A 258 28.45 2.40 17.53
CA PRO A 258 27.84 1.46 16.58
C PRO A 258 26.39 1.20 16.92
N THR A 259 25.56 1.10 15.90
CA THR A 259 24.09 0.97 16.07
C THR A 259 23.69 -0.26 16.88
N ASP A 260 24.39 -1.38 16.72
CA ASP A 260 24.17 -2.64 17.46
C ASP A 260 24.55 -2.54 18.96
N LYS A 261 25.42 -1.57 19.33
CA LYS A 261 25.89 -1.33 20.71
C LYS A 261 25.12 -0.23 21.44
N TYR A 262 24.14 0.39 20.77
CA TYR A 262 23.46 1.57 21.31
C TYR A 262 22.88 1.39 22.71
N TRP A 263 22.18 0.28 22.95
CA TRP A 263 21.55 0.02 24.24
C TRP A 263 22.56 -0.38 25.31
N ASP A 264 23.57 -1.19 24.97
CA ASP A 264 24.64 -1.59 25.87
C ASP A 264 25.41 -0.38 26.37
N VAL A 265 25.81 0.51 25.45
CA VAL A 265 26.50 1.76 25.78
C VAL A 265 25.61 2.68 26.62
N LYS A 266 24.34 2.80 26.27
CA LYS A 266 23.38 3.64 27.02
C LYS A 266 23.29 3.23 28.48
N PHE A 267 23.05 1.94 28.74
CA PHE A 267 22.89 1.46 30.11
C PHE A 267 24.19 1.56 30.90
N ARG A 268 25.29 1.12 30.31
CA ARG A 268 26.62 1.17 30.92
C ARG A 268 27.06 2.61 31.29
N LEU A 269 26.95 3.56 30.35
CA LEU A 269 27.32 4.94 30.60
C LEU A 269 26.37 5.64 31.57
N THR A 270 25.06 5.34 31.53
CA THR A 270 24.11 5.90 32.50
C THR A 270 24.45 5.48 33.94
N GLU A 271 24.79 4.22 34.14
CA GLU A 271 25.24 3.71 35.44
C GLU A 271 26.59 4.31 35.85
N ALA A 272 27.56 4.35 34.93
CA ALA A 272 28.89 4.91 35.17
C ALA A 272 28.84 6.38 35.55
N VAL A 273 27.95 7.18 34.96
CA VAL A 273 27.73 8.59 35.33
C VAL A 273 27.31 8.70 36.80
N LYS A 274 26.36 7.85 37.25
CA LYS A 274 25.90 7.87 38.64
C LYS A 274 27.04 7.59 39.63
N PHE A 275 27.83 6.54 39.37
CA PHE A 275 28.96 6.20 40.22
C PHE A 275 30.04 7.26 40.26
N ALA A 276 30.41 7.80 39.10
CA ALA A 276 31.43 8.84 39.02
C ALA A 276 31.01 10.15 39.74
N PHE A 277 29.73 10.50 39.68
CA PHE A 277 29.23 11.67 40.38
C PHE A 277 29.18 11.46 41.89
N ASP A 278 28.75 10.28 42.35
CA ASP A 278 28.75 9.91 43.77
C ASP A 278 30.18 9.96 44.36
N GLU A 279 31.17 9.36 43.64
CA GLU A 279 32.58 9.36 44.08
C GLU A 279 33.20 10.76 44.14
N ALA A 280 32.79 11.63 43.20
CA ALA A 280 33.28 13.01 43.13
C ALA A 280 32.50 13.99 44.05
N GLY A 281 31.48 13.55 44.76
CA GLY A 281 30.63 14.40 45.58
C GLY A 281 29.72 15.36 44.79
N ILE A 282 29.43 15.05 43.52
CA ILE A 282 28.49 15.81 42.70
C ILE A 282 27.10 15.36 43.03
N GLU A 283 26.28 16.27 43.57
CA GLU A 283 24.90 15.98 43.96
C GLU A 283 23.97 15.94 42.74
N ILE A 284 23.19 14.84 42.61
CA ILE A 284 22.01 14.75 41.75
C ILE A 284 20.81 15.12 42.61
N PRO A 285 20.23 16.33 42.46
CA PRO A 285 19.26 16.86 43.40
C PRO A 285 17.90 16.19 43.23
N PHE A 286 17.16 16.11 44.35
CA PHE A 286 15.72 15.93 44.30
C PHE A 286 15.05 17.25 43.87
N ASN A 287 13.76 17.21 43.55
CA ASN A 287 12.98 18.41 43.27
C ASN A 287 13.07 19.36 44.47
N GLN A 288 13.45 20.62 44.24
CA GLN A 288 13.58 21.65 45.25
C GLN A 288 12.31 22.49 45.29
N LEU A 289 11.91 22.91 46.52
CA LEU A 289 10.77 23.78 46.76
C LEU A 289 11.17 24.84 47.82
N ASP A 290 11.12 26.10 47.46
CA ASP A 290 11.26 27.19 48.43
C ASP A 290 9.92 27.48 49.11
N VAL A 291 9.87 27.30 50.43
CA VAL A 291 8.65 27.51 51.21
C VAL A 291 8.83 28.73 52.14
N HIS A 292 8.09 29.81 51.89
CA HIS A 292 8.01 30.99 52.76
C HIS A 292 6.88 30.82 53.75
N LEU A 293 7.19 30.57 55.03
CA LEU A 293 6.22 30.53 56.09
C LEU A 293 5.89 31.95 56.59
N ILE A 294 4.69 32.42 56.35
CA ILE A 294 4.19 33.68 56.87
C ILE A 294 3.46 33.39 58.19
N ASN A 295 4.08 33.74 59.36
CA ASN A 295 3.40 33.68 60.65
C ASN A 295 2.46 34.87 60.71
N SER A 296 1.17 34.65 60.83
CA SER A 296 0.11 35.63 61.03
C SER A 296 -0.03 35.98 62.52
#